data_369d9ff47dfe9ca0cb6c3dd7cff47261
#
_entry.id   369d9ff47dfe9ca0cb6c3dd7cff47261
#
_cell.length_a   1.000
_cell.length_b   1.000
_cell.length_c   1.000
_cell.angle_alpha   90.00
_cell.angle_beta   90.00
_cell.angle_gamma   90.00
#
_symmetry.space_group_name_H-M   'P 1'
#
loop_
_entity.id
_entity.type
_entity.pdbx_description
1 polymer ?
#
loop_
_entity_poly.entity_id
_entity_poly.type
_entity_poly.pdbx_seq_one_letter_code
_entity_poly.pdbx_strand_id
1 'polypeptide(L)'
;MKWNKVVFKFVSISFSILVALLVVVGLIELGSYCYDFGYRVFTESPVDEAPGRDVTISVTSDMSEHDIGKMLEEEGLVEDANLFYAQLKLSAYSGKLKPGVYALNTSMTAREMFVIMAADTDDTESAEDTENTADNGNTGAADLTDETDDTQTAEDAGDAEETP
;
A
#
# COMPACT_ATOMS: atom_id res chain seq x y z
N MET A 1 -58.50 6.03 -37.22
CA MET A 1 -57.88 5.50 -36.01
C MET A 1 -56.37 5.15 -36.22
N LYS A 2 -55.60 6.06 -36.81
CA LYS A 2 -54.15 5.87 -36.96
C LYS A 2 -53.32 6.68 -35.94
N TRP A 3 -53.96 7.58 -35.24
CA TRP A 3 -53.28 8.51 -34.31
C TRP A 3 -52.77 7.78 -33.04
N ASN A 4 -53.53 6.85 -32.51
CA ASN A 4 -53.10 6.08 -31.33
C ASN A 4 -51.83 5.28 -31.56
N LYS A 5 -51.61 4.80 -32.79
CA LYS A 5 -50.37 4.05 -33.12
C LYS A 5 -49.14 4.97 -33.20
N VAL A 6 -49.35 6.23 -33.64
CA VAL A 6 -48.27 7.22 -33.72
C VAL A 6 -47.89 7.68 -32.32
N VAL A 7 -48.88 7.99 -31.48
CA VAL A 7 -48.63 8.39 -30.08
C VAL A 7 -47.95 7.26 -29.30
N PHE A 8 -48.40 6.02 -29.49
CA PHE A 8 -47.75 4.84 -28.85
C PHE A 8 -46.30 4.67 -29.28
N LYS A 9 -45.96 4.91 -30.55
CA LYS A 9 -44.57 4.88 -31.04
C LYS A 9 -43.72 6.00 -30.42
N PHE A 10 -44.25 7.21 -30.32
CA PHE A 10 -43.54 8.32 -29.70
C PHE A 10 -43.26 8.06 -28.21
N VAL A 11 -44.26 7.58 -27.47
CA VAL A 11 -44.09 7.21 -26.06
C VAL A 11 -43.07 6.10 -25.89
N SER A 12 -43.12 5.07 -26.74
CA SER A 12 -42.16 3.95 -26.70
C SER A 12 -40.74 4.39 -27.01
N ILE A 13 -40.55 5.30 -27.99
CA ILE A 13 -39.22 5.82 -28.33
C ILE A 13 -38.68 6.71 -27.19
N SER A 14 -39.54 7.60 -26.64
CA SER A 14 -39.15 8.46 -25.50
C SER A 14 -38.79 7.62 -24.28
N PHE A 15 -39.54 6.58 -23.98
CA PHE A 15 -39.26 5.66 -22.89
C PHE A 15 -37.93 4.89 -23.12
N SER A 16 -37.71 4.44 -24.35
CA SER A 16 -36.44 3.76 -24.72
C SER A 16 -35.22 4.69 -24.53
N ILE A 17 -35.34 5.97 -24.94
CA ILE A 17 -34.27 6.95 -24.75
C ILE A 17 -34.02 7.20 -23.25
N LEU A 18 -35.09 7.32 -22.46
CA LEU A 18 -35.00 7.52 -21.02
C LEU A 18 -34.28 6.35 -20.34
N VAL A 19 -34.66 5.10 -20.69
CA VAL A 19 -33.98 3.91 -20.17
C VAL A 19 -32.54 3.85 -20.60
N ALA A 20 -32.24 4.17 -21.86
CA ALA A 20 -30.86 4.22 -22.35
C ALA A 20 -30.00 5.25 -21.58
N LEU A 21 -30.55 6.43 -21.30
CA LEU A 21 -29.92 7.46 -20.48
C LEU A 21 -29.64 6.96 -19.05
N LEU A 22 -30.62 6.33 -18.41
CA LEU A 22 -30.45 5.76 -17.07
C LEU A 22 -29.36 4.68 -17.03
N VAL A 23 -29.29 3.83 -18.07
CA VAL A 23 -28.23 2.82 -18.18
C VAL A 23 -26.86 3.47 -18.33
N VAL A 24 -26.73 4.49 -19.16
CA VAL A 24 -25.46 5.22 -19.35
C VAL A 24 -25.01 5.90 -18.04
N VAL A 25 -25.93 6.58 -17.35
CA VAL A 25 -25.59 7.19 -16.04
C VAL A 25 -25.19 6.12 -15.05
N GLY A 26 -25.92 5.01 -14.95
CA GLY A 26 -25.57 3.90 -14.07
C GLY A 26 -24.20 3.29 -14.37
N LEU A 27 -23.83 3.17 -15.65
CA LEU A 27 -22.50 2.69 -16.05
C LEU A 27 -21.38 3.67 -15.68
N ILE A 28 -21.61 4.96 -15.79
CA ILE A 28 -20.64 5.99 -15.39
C ILE A 28 -20.42 5.95 -13.87
N GLU A 29 -21.51 5.95 -13.10
CA GLU A 29 -21.44 5.86 -11.63
C GLU A 29 -20.74 4.57 -11.17
N LEU A 30 -21.11 3.43 -11.74
CA LEU A 30 -20.48 2.15 -11.43
C LEU A 30 -19.00 2.14 -11.82
N GLY A 31 -18.65 2.69 -12.99
CA GLY A 31 -17.26 2.80 -13.46
C GLY A 31 -16.41 3.67 -12.54
N SER A 32 -16.96 4.79 -12.08
CA SER A 32 -16.31 5.69 -11.13
C SER A 32 -16.04 4.99 -9.79
N TYR A 33 -17.03 4.28 -9.27
CA TYR A 33 -16.90 3.49 -8.04
C TYR A 33 -15.84 2.37 -8.17
N CYS A 34 -15.87 1.62 -9.28
CA CYS A 34 -14.89 0.58 -9.54
C CYS A 34 -13.47 1.13 -9.71
N TYR A 35 -13.34 2.30 -10.32
CA TYR A 35 -12.05 2.96 -10.48
C TYR A 35 -11.47 3.41 -9.12
N ASP A 36 -12.28 4.07 -8.30
CA ASP A 36 -11.86 4.55 -6.97
C ASP A 36 -11.49 3.37 -6.06
N PHE A 37 -12.31 2.34 -6.02
CA PHE A 37 -12.02 1.11 -5.26
C PHE A 37 -10.74 0.44 -5.75
N GLY A 38 -10.58 0.28 -7.07
CA GLY A 38 -9.38 -0.30 -7.67
C GLY A 38 -8.12 0.52 -7.35
N TYR A 39 -8.21 1.84 -7.43
CA TYR A 39 -7.10 2.72 -7.07
C TYR A 39 -6.68 2.53 -5.60
N ARG A 40 -7.64 2.51 -4.67
CA ARG A 40 -7.38 2.31 -3.23
C ARG A 40 -6.79 0.94 -2.91
N VAL A 41 -7.15 -0.11 -3.66
CA VAL A 41 -6.55 -1.46 -3.49
C VAL A 41 -5.04 -1.45 -3.74
N PHE A 42 -4.58 -0.65 -4.70
CA PHE A 42 -3.16 -0.57 -5.06
C PHE A 42 -2.41 0.58 -4.38
N THR A 43 -3.13 1.52 -3.76
CA THR A 43 -2.53 2.61 -2.99
C THR A 43 -2.53 2.23 -1.52
N GLU A 44 -1.37 1.85 -1.01
CA GLU A 44 -1.20 1.52 0.40
C GLU A 44 -1.19 2.81 1.22
N SER A 45 -2.30 3.10 1.88
CA SER A 45 -2.39 4.23 2.81
C SER A 45 -2.74 3.72 4.20
N PRO A 46 -1.97 4.08 5.24
CA PRO A 46 -2.35 3.84 6.62
C PRO A 46 -3.56 4.69 6.99
N VAL A 47 -4.25 4.32 8.06
CA VAL A 47 -5.42 5.08 8.58
C VAL A 47 -4.96 6.39 9.20
N ASP A 48 -3.89 6.36 9.97
CA ASP A 48 -3.32 7.52 10.64
C ASP A 48 -1.89 7.81 10.13
N GLU A 49 -1.48 9.07 10.18
CA GLU A 49 -0.08 9.43 10.01
C GLU A 49 0.73 9.04 11.25
N ALA A 50 2.03 8.74 11.05
CA ALA A 50 2.92 8.42 12.15
C ALA A 50 2.93 9.54 13.22
N PRO A 51 2.95 9.18 14.54
CA PRO A 51 3.26 7.88 15.11
C PRO A 51 2.10 6.89 15.24
N GLY A 52 0.85 7.27 14.89
CA GLY A 52 -0.32 6.42 15.02
C GLY A 52 -0.64 5.98 16.45
N ARG A 53 -1.46 4.95 16.58
CA ARG A 53 -1.89 4.36 17.86
C ARG A 53 -1.70 2.85 17.84
N ASP A 54 -1.10 2.29 18.88
CA ASP A 54 -0.95 0.85 19.03
C ASP A 54 -2.27 0.23 19.48
N VAL A 55 -2.65 -0.85 18.82
CA VAL A 55 -3.84 -1.64 19.09
C VAL A 55 -3.46 -3.11 19.15
N THR A 56 -3.86 -3.79 20.19
CA THR A 56 -3.66 -5.24 20.33
C THR A 56 -4.91 -5.97 19.90
N ILE A 57 -4.76 -6.86 18.92
CA ILE A 57 -5.85 -7.71 18.42
C ILE A 57 -5.58 -9.17 18.69
N SER A 58 -6.65 -9.98 18.74
CA SER A 58 -6.57 -11.43 18.91
C SER A 58 -7.27 -12.12 17.75
N VAL A 59 -6.48 -12.75 16.88
CA VAL A 59 -6.97 -13.55 15.76
C VAL A 59 -7.11 -15.00 16.21
N THR A 60 -8.31 -15.56 16.07
CA THR A 60 -8.61 -16.95 16.41
C THR A 60 -8.65 -17.85 15.17
N SER A 61 -8.46 -19.14 15.36
CA SER A 61 -8.37 -20.10 14.24
C SER A 61 -9.71 -20.36 13.51
N ASP A 62 -10.80 -19.90 14.07
CA ASP A 62 -12.15 -20.00 13.51
C ASP A 62 -12.55 -18.77 12.69
N MET A 63 -11.77 -17.69 12.75
CA MET A 63 -12.02 -16.46 11.97
C MET A 63 -11.64 -16.65 10.51
N SER A 64 -12.54 -16.21 9.63
CA SER A 64 -12.19 -16.08 8.22
C SER A 64 -11.36 -14.81 7.96
N GLU A 65 -10.63 -14.77 6.85
CA GLU A 65 -9.86 -13.57 6.44
C GLU A 65 -10.75 -12.32 6.35
N HIS A 66 -12.01 -12.49 5.98
CA HIS A 66 -12.97 -11.39 5.93
C HIS A 66 -13.40 -10.93 7.34
N ASP A 67 -13.52 -11.87 8.28
CA ASP A 67 -13.86 -11.53 9.68
C ASP A 67 -12.67 -10.84 10.38
N ILE A 68 -11.43 -11.24 10.03
CA ILE A 68 -10.22 -10.50 10.43
C ILE A 68 -10.27 -9.07 9.93
N GLY A 69 -10.62 -8.87 8.65
CA GLY A 69 -10.76 -7.53 8.07
C GLY A 69 -11.80 -6.68 8.82
N LYS A 70 -12.94 -7.23 9.18
CA LYS A 70 -13.97 -6.53 9.97
C LYS A 70 -13.48 -6.15 11.37
N MET A 71 -12.80 -7.06 12.03
CA MET A 71 -12.22 -6.79 13.35
C MET A 71 -11.20 -5.65 13.27
N LEU A 72 -10.35 -5.62 12.23
CA LEU A 72 -9.39 -4.55 12.02
C LEU A 72 -10.06 -3.20 11.72
N GLU A 73 -11.19 -3.20 10.99
CA GLU A 73 -12.00 -2.02 10.74
C GLU A 73 -12.68 -1.51 12.04
N GLU A 74 -13.23 -2.40 12.84
CA GLU A 74 -13.85 -2.07 14.13
C GLU A 74 -12.83 -1.46 15.12
N GLU A 75 -11.59 -1.94 15.10
CA GLU A 75 -10.49 -1.41 15.91
C GLU A 75 -9.81 -0.17 15.30
N GLY A 76 -10.21 0.23 14.09
CA GLY A 76 -9.71 1.40 13.39
C GLY A 76 -8.28 1.24 12.85
N LEU A 77 -7.85 0.01 12.61
CA LEU A 77 -6.56 -0.31 11.99
C LEU A 77 -6.61 -0.26 10.46
N VAL A 78 -7.79 -0.43 9.87
CA VAL A 78 -8.04 -0.29 8.44
C VAL A 78 -9.31 0.53 8.22
N GLU A 79 -9.42 1.20 7.07
CA GLU A 79 -10.59 2.03 6.74
C GLU A 79 -11.81 1.21 6.28
N ASP A 80 -11.57 0.06 5.65
CA ASP A 80 -12.63 -0.77 5.04
C ASP A 80 -12.20 -2.23 5.00
N ALA A 81 -12.99 -3.10 5.62
CA ALA A 81 -12.75 -4.55 5.67
C ALA A 81 -12.72 -5.21 4.30
N ASN A 82 -13.55 -4.73 3.35
CA ASN A 82 -13.57 -5.30 2.00
C ASN A 82 -12.33 -4.91 1.21
N LEU A 83 -11.84 -3.69 1.42
CA LEU A 83 -10.58 -3.23 0.84
C LEU A 83 -9.41 -4.07 1.36
N PHE A 84 -9.30 -4.23 2.67
CA PHE A 84 -8.32 -5.10 3.32
C PHE A 84 -8.37 -6.53 2.77
N TYR A 85 -9.57 -7.12 2.70
CA TYR A 85 -9.78 -8.46 2.17
C TYR A 85 -9.36 -8.58 0.70
N ALA A 86 -9.68 -7.59 -0.15
CA ALA A 86 -9.27 -7.55 -1.54
C ALA A 86 -7.75 -7.46 -1.69
N GLN A 87 -7.09 -6.59 -0.90
CA GLN A 87 -5.63 -6.47 -0.87
C GLN A 87 -4.98 -7.77 -0.42
N LEU A 88 -5.48 -8.40 0.65
CA LEU A 88 -5.00 -9.69 1.13
C LEU A 88 -5.12 -10.77 0.05
N LYS A 89 -6.26 -10.86 -0.64
CA LYS A 89 -6.49 -11.84 -1.71
C LYS A 89 -5.56 -11.67 -2.92
N LEU A 90 -5.15 -10.45 -3.20
CA LEU A 90 -4.20 -10.13 -4.28
C LEU A 90 -2.74 -10.23 -3.83
N SER A 91 -2.49 -10.34 -2.53
CA SER A 91 -1.16 -10.44 -1.95
C SER A 91 -0.63 -11.88 -1.93
N ALA A 92 0.66 -12.03 -1.69
CA ALA A 92 1.30 -13.33 -1.46
C ALA A 92 0.91 -13.98 -0.10
N TYR A 93 0.18 -13.26 0.74
CA TYR A 93 -0.20 -13.65 2.11
C TYR A 93 -1.61 -14.23 2.21
N SER A 94 -2.34 -14.33 1.10
CA SER A 94 -3.68 -14.94 1.07
C SER A 94 -3.62 -16.39 1.59
N GLY A 95 -4.45 -16.68 2.59
CA GLY A 95 -4.49 -18.00 3.25
C GLY A 95 -3.31 -18.29 4.19
N LYS A 96 -2.47 -17.29 4.50
CA LYS A 96 -1.29 -17.46 5.34
C LYS A 96 -1.35 -16.71 6.68
N LEU A 97 -2.42 -15.98 6.93
CA LEU A 97 -2.62 -15.33 8.22
C LEU A 97 -2.78 -16.38 9.32
N LYS A 98 -2.04 -16.23 10.40
CA LYS A 98 -2.01 -17.18 11.51
C LYS A 98 -2.86 -16.68 12.68
N PRO A 99 -3.48 -17.59 13.45
CA PRO A 99 -4.09 -17.22 14.71
C PRO A 99 -3.02 -16.81 15.72
N GLY A 100 -3.30 -15.76 16.50
CA GLY A 100 -2.36 -15.23 17.48
C GLY A 100 -2.81 -13.89 18.03
N VAL A 101 -2.01 -13.34 18.93
CA VAL A 101 -2.19 -11.99 19.46
C VAL A 101 -1.13 -11.09 18.83
N TYR A 102 -1.58 -10.01 18.22
CA TYR A 102 -0.73 -9.08 17.45
C TYR A 102 -0.87 -7.66 17.99
N ALA A 103 0.25 -6.98 18.16
CA ALA A 103 0.30 -5.55 18.39
C ALA A 103 0.50 -4.87 17.05
N LEU A 104 -0.50 -4.13 16.58
CA LEU A 104 -0.51 -3.40 15.32
C LEU A 104 -0.68 -1.91 15.57
N ASN A 105 -0.22 -1.07 14.65
CA ASN A 105 -0.31 0.37 14.76
C ASN A 105 -1.17 0.94 13.63
N THR A 106 -1.98 1.98 13.92
CA THR A 106 -2.86 2.63 12.95
C THR A 106 -2.10 3.38 11.85
N SER A 107 -0.78 3.61 12.02
CA SER A 107 0.09 4.16 10.99
C SER A 107 0.72 3.09 10.08
N MET A 108 0.44 1.80 10.33
CA MET A 108 0.88 0.71 9.46
C MET A 108 -0.02 0.57 8.25
N THR A 109 0.58 0.20 7.13
CA THR A 109 -0.15 -0.21 5.93
C THR A 109 -0.74 -1.62 6.10
N ALA A 110 -1.78 -1.95 5.33
CA ALA A 110 -2.35 -3.30 5.33
C ALA A 110 -1.30 -4.37 5.01
N ARG A 111 -0.34 -4.05 4.13
CA ARG A 111 0.76 -4.96 3.78
C ARG A 111 1.69 -5.27 4.94
N GLU A 112 2.05 -4.27 5.73
CA GLU A 112 2.87 -4.46 6.93
C GLU A 112 2.14 -5.34 7.95
N MET A 113 0.82 -5.13 8.12
CA MET A 113 -0.02 -6.00 8.95
C MET A 113 -0.04 -7.44 8.45
N PHE A 114 -0.10 -7.67 7.11
CA PHE A 114 -0.02 -9.03 6.55
C PHE A 114 1.30 -9.70 6.89
N VAL A 115 2.42 -8.98 6.78
CA VAL A 115 3.76 -9.51 7.11
C VAL A 115 3.81 -9.96 8.56
N ILE A 116 3.34 -9.13 9.48
CA ILE A 116 3.32 -9.44 10.93
C ILE A 116 2.42 -10.64 11.23
N MET A 117 1.21 -10.69 10.65
CA MET A 117 0.25 -11.77 10.92
C MET A 117 0.57 -13.08 10.19
N ALA A 118 1.40 -13.05 9.14
CA ALA A 118 1.83 -14.23 8.40
C ALA A 118 3.20 -14.77 8.87
N ALA A 119 3.97 -13.97 9.62
CA ALA A 119 5.26 -14.37 10.16
C ALA A 119 5.10 -15.54 11.16
N ASP A 120 6.09 -16.39 11.26
CA ASP A 120 6.19 -17.35 12.32
C ASP A 120 6.52 -16.62 13.63
N THR A 121 5.77 -16.88 14.68
CA THR A 121 5.93 -16.28 16.02
C THR A 121 7.29 -16.58 16.66
N ASP A 122 8.10 -17.41 16.03
CA ASP A 122 9.45 -17.75 16.51
C ASP A 122 10.54 -16.72 16.09
N ASP A 123 10.20 -15.75 15.20
CA ASP A 123 11.13 -14.75 14.69
C ASP A 123 10.86 -13.32 15.18
N THR A 124 10.16 -13.14 16.31
CA THR A 124 9.81 -11.81 16.84
C THR A 124 10.96 -11.18 17.66
N GLU A 125 12.19 -11.30 17.22
CA GLU A 125 13.34 -10.54 17.74
C GLU A 125 14.19 -9.94 16.61
N SER A 126 13.59 -9.26 15.64
CA SER A 126 14.35 -8.39 14.72
C SER A 126 13.44 -7.66 13.74
N ALA A 127 12.73 -6.66 14.22
CA ALA A 127 12.11 -5.66 13.35
C ALA A 127 12.44 -4.25 13.85
N GLU A 128 13.72 -4.05 14.13
CA GLU A 128 14.35 -2.72 14.12
C GLU A 128 15.46 -2.80 13.09
N ASP A 129 15.49 -1.85 12.16
CA ASP A 129 16.43 -1.66 11.05
C ASP A 129 16.00 -2.26 9.69
N THR A 130 15.11 -1.57 9.01
CA THR A 130 15.21 -1.45 7.57
C THR A 130 15.04 0.00 7.16
N GLU A 131 15.99 0.79 7.54
CA GLU A 131 16.26 2.06 6.91
C GLU A 131 17.04 1.82 5.61
N ASN A 132 16.41 2.17 4.51
CA ASN A 132 17.00 2.76 3.33
C ASN A 132 18.29 2.14 2.77
N THR A 133 18.19 1.37 1.69
CA THR A 133 19.28 1.33 0.71
C THR A 133 18.71 1.30 -0.70
N ALA A 134 18.46 2.49 -1.20
CA ALA A 134 18.56 2.74 -2.63
C ALA A 134 20.04 3.07 -2.87
N ASP A 135 20.82 2.14 -3.38
CA ASP A 135 21.97 2.48 -4.19
C ASP A 135 22.12 1.52 -5.36
N ASN A 136 22.21 2.20 -6.43
CA ASN A 136 22.33 1.80 -7.80
C ASN A 136 23.73 1.21 -8.06
N GLY A 137 23.78 -0.06 -8.41
CA GLY A 137 24.99 -0.69 -8.88
C GLY A 137 25.31 -0.27 -10.30
N ASN A 138 26.52 0.12 -10.54
CA ASN A 138 27.12 -0.02 -11.87
C ASN A 138 28.52 -0.61 -11.81
N THR A 139 28.62 -1.73 -12.45
CA THR A 139 29.72 -2.44 -13.11
C THR A 139 30.97 -1.64 -13.40
N GLY A 140 32.08 -2.34 -13.30
CA GLY A 140 33.21 -2.01 -14.15
C GLY A 140 34.53 -2.68 -13.73
N ALA A 141 34.80 -3.73 -14.37
CA ALA A 141 35.95 -4.57 -14.46
C ALA A 141 37.30 -3.88 -14.63
N ALA A 142 38.33 -4.65 -14.19
CA ALA A 142 39.68 -4.79 -14.73
C ALA A 142 40.68 -3.67 -14.39
N ASP A 143 41.70 -4.04 -13.74
CA ASP A 143 42.95 -4.71 -14.16
C ASP A 143 44.20 -3.86 -13.94
N LEU A 144 45.14 -4.48 -13.26
CA LEU A 144 46.59 -4.46 -13.40
C LEU A 144 47.43 -3.23 -13.00
N THR A 145 48.27 -3.56 -12.03
CA THR A 145 49.76 -3.30 -11.99
C THR A 145 50.21 -1.86 -11.84
N ASP A 146 51.05 -1.61 -10.95
CA ASP A 146 52.42 -1.85 -10.78
C ASP A 146 53.11 -0.63 -10.11
N GLU A 147 53.88 -0.97 -9.15
CA GLU A 147 55.13 -0.46 -8.68
C GLU A 147 55.51 1.03 -8.63
N THR A 148 56.09 1.28 -7.49
CA THR A 148 57.31 2.08 -7.20
C THR A 148 57.14 3.60 -7.09
N ASP A 149 57.54 4.02 -6.01
CA ASP A 149 58.79 4.39 -5.40
C ASP A 149 58.95 5.91 -5.16
N ASP A 150 59.40 6.16 -4.00
CA ASP A 150 60.30 7.20 -3.51
C ASP A 150 59.96 8.70 -3.52
N THR A 151 60.18 9.13 -2.34
CA THR A 151 61.10 10.21 -1.94
C THR A 151 60.49 11.59 -1.61
N GLN A 152 60.47 11.81 -0.32
CA GLN A 152 61.15 12.94 0.39
C GLN A 152 60.90 14.37 -0.13
N THR A 153 60.56 15.24 0.63
CA THR A 153 61.31 16.12 1.52
C THR A 153 60.49 17.38 1.76
N ALA A 154 60.19 17.64 2.99
CA ALA A 154 60.73 18.70 3.84
C ALA A 154 60.29 20.14 3.53
N GLU A 155 59.91 20.74 4.62
CA GLU A 155 60.14 22.13 5.08
C GLU A 155 59.41 23.26 4.31
N ASP A 156 58.87 24.19 4.89
CA ASP A 156 59.29 25.09 5.92
C ASP A 156 58.14 26.08 6.31
N ALA A 157 58.06 26.28 7.53
CA ALA A 157 57.88 27.48 8.31
C ALA A 157 57.22 28.76 7.76
N GLY A 158 56.52 29.36 8.65
CA GLY A 158 56.45 30.80 8.83
C GLY A 158 55.02 31.36 8.76
N ASP A 159 54.51 31.72 9.78
CA ASP A 159 54.67 32.74 10.79
C ASP A 159 53.62 33.83 10.66
N ALA A 160 53.01 34.04 11.73
CA ALA A 160 52.62 35.28 12.40
C ALA A 160 51.60 36.24 11.77
N GLU A 161 50.78 36.63 12.60
CA GLU A 161 50.39 37.87 13.31
C GLU A 161 49.08 38.46 12.78
N GLU A 162 48.19 38.58 13.59
CA GLU A 162 47.79 39.50 14.68
C GLU A 162 46.73 40.49 14.22
N THR A 163 45.75 40.46 15.02
CA THR A 163 44.63 41.41 15.28
C THR A 163 44.91 42.91 15.11
N PRO A 164 43.94 43.78 15.14
CA PRO A 164 42.92 43.87 16.19
C PRO A 164 41.46 43.80 15.72
#